data_8b4a24793267236fc536a94369fcb294
#
_entry.id   8b4a24793267236fc536a94369fcb294
#
_cell.length_a   1.000
_cell.length_b   1.000
_cell.length_c   1.000
_cell.angle_alpha   90.00
_cell.angle_beta   90.00
_cell.angle_gamma   90.00
#
_symmetry.space_group_name_H-M   'P 1'
#
loop_
_entity.id
_entity.type
_entity.pdbx_description
1 polymer ?
#
loop_
_entity_poly.entity_id
_entity_poly.type
_entity_poly.pdbx_seq_one_letter_code
_entity_poly.pdbx_strand_id
1 'polypeptide(L)'
;MGFSERLGQVMHEVWGYDVVGDLGKDGYLEFFPTDTVSEPEVVHRKEGLFAYYRYERGNIGAPVFQSSSLHVMEHCLVQNYGNPIRKKLGYLPLSLYGFVSAREGWILVRRDLRLRHDYRGIQDPNSLEYPCETRDFRLLSALSYVIEYSPLDVLECYLRPDGGPLLSQWVDLEWTPEEDE
;
A
#
# COMPACT_ATOMS: atom_id res chain seq x y z
N MET A 1 7.27 18.67 2.35
CA MET A 1 6.69 17.77 1.32
C MET A 1 5.74 16.83 2.03
N GLY A 2 4.47 16.77 1.63
CA GLY A 2 3.48 15.83 2.16
C GLY A 2 3.59 14.45 1.51
N PHE A 3 2.87 13.47 2.09
CA PHE A 3 2.86 12.10 1.56
C PHE A 3 2.37 12.03 0.11
N SER A 4 1.20 12.63 -0.20
CA SER A 4 0.62 12.61 -1.55
C SER A 4 1.53 13.25 -2.60
N GLU A 5 2.16 14.38 -2.26
CA GLU A 5 3.13 15.06 -3.13
C GLU A 5 4.35 14.17 -3.41
N ARG A 6 4.90 13.53 -2.38
CA ARG A 6 6.06 12.65 -2.53
C ARG A 6 5.74 11.37 -3.31
N LEU A 7 4.61 10.74 -3.00
CA LEU A 7 4.15 9.57 -3.75
C LEU A 7 3.93 9.95 -5.22
N GLY A 8 3.29 11.10 -5.49
CA GLY A 8 3.08 11.60 -6.85
C GLY A 8 4.39 11.79 -7.62
N GLN A 9 5.41 12.39 -6.98
CA GLN A 9 6.73 12.54 -7.58
C GLN A 9 7.35 11.18 -7.94
N VAL A 10 7.30 10.21 -7.02
CA VAL A 10 7.83 8.86 -7.25
C VAL A 10 7.11 8.15 -8.39
N MET A 11 5.77 8.23 -8.41
CA MET A 11 4.96 7.61 -9.46
C MET A 11 5.27 8.22 -10.84
N HIS A 12 5.48 9.54 -10.90
CA HIS A 12 5.89 10.21 -12.13
C HIS A 12 7.30 9.76 -12.57
N GLU A 13 8.28 9.77 -11.67
CA GLU A 13 9.68 9.41 -11.98
C GLU A 13 9.85 7.93 -12.37
N VAL A 14 9.10 7.02 -11.74
CA VAL A 14 9.27 5.56 -11.90
C VAL A 14 8.40 5.00 -13.01
N TRP A 15 7.18 5.50 -13.17
CA TRP A 15 6.19 4.99 -14.14
C TRP A 15 5.70 6.02 -15.15
N GLY A 16 6.07 7.30 -15.01
CA GLY A 16 5.52 8.36 -15.85
C GLY A 16 4.05 8.62 -15.59
N TYR A 17 3.53 8.31 -14.40
CA TYR A 17 2.15 8.62 -14.05
C TYR A 17 2.01 10.09 -13.70
N ASP A 18 0.96 10.74 -14.21
CA ASP A 18 0.50 12.02 -13.69
C ASP A 18 -0.39 11.77 -12.47
N VAL A 19 -0.05 12.41 -11.34
CA VAL A 19 -0.79 12.24 -10.08
C VAL A 19 -1.46 13.55 -9.71
N VAL A 20 -2.77 13.52 -9.47
CA VAL A 20 -3.60 14.69 -9.18
C VAL A 20 -4.31 14.53 -7.85
N GLY A 21 -4.33 15.60 -7.06
CA GLY A 21 -5.01 15.66 -5.76
C GLY A 21 -4.07 15.47 -4.58
N ASP A 22 -4.64 15.59 -3.38
CA ASP A 22 -3.97 15.39 -2.09
C ASP A 22 -4.96 14.76 -1.12
N LEU A 23 -4.64 13.57 -0.62
CA LEU A 23 -5.54 12.81 0.27
C LEU A 23 -5.90 13.57 1.53
N GLY A 24 -4.95 14.30 2.10
CA GLY A 24 -5.15 15.05 3.34
C GLY A 24 -5.98 16.31 3.15
N LYS A 25 -5.81 17.02 2.02
CA LYS A 25 -6.49 18.29 1.73
C LYS A 25 -7.79 18.09 0.97
N ASP A 26 -7.71 17.33 -0.13
CA ASP A 26 -8.78 17.24 -1.12
C ASP A 26 -9.64 15.99 -0.91
N GLY A 27 -9.12 15.00 -0.19
CA GLY A 27 -9.78 13.73 0.04
C GLY A 27 -9.78 12.81 -1.19
N TYR A 28 -8.95 13.10 -2.19
CA TYR A 28 -8.77 12.24 -3.36
C TYR A 28 -7.31 12.24 -3.82
N LEU A 29 -6.95 11.19 -4.55
CA LEU A 29 -5.68 11.05 -5.25
C LEU A 29 -5.91 10.17 -6.47
N GLU A 30 -5.60 10.69 -7.64
CA GLU A 30 -5.80 10.00 -8.92
C GLU A 30 -4.46 9.79 -9.62
N PHE A 31 -4.24 8.58 -10.14
CA PHE A 31 -3.04 8.17 -10.84
C PHE A 31 -3.40 7.92 -12.31
N PHE A 32 -2.90 8.77 -13.19
CA PHE A 32 -3.14 8.69 -14.62
C PHE A 32 -1.89 8.17 -15.32
N PRO A 33 -1.94 6.94 -15.89
CA PRO A 33 -0.85 6.45 -16.72
C PRO A 33 -0.69 7.36 -17.94
N THR A 34 0.55 7.66 -18.33
CA THR A 34 0.83 8.41 -19.55
C THR A 34 0.87 7.51 -20.78
N ASP A 35 0.88 6.19 -20.60
CA ASP A 35 0.72 5.22 -21.66
C ASP A 35 -0.76 5.00 -22.02
N THR A 36 -1.03 4.37 -23.17
CA THR A 36 -2.38 4.10 -23.65
C THR A 36 -2.92 2.72 -23.25
N VAL A 37 -2.15 1.96 -22.48
CA VAL A 37 -2.45 0.54 -22.16
C VAL A 37 -2.87 0.39 -20.70
N SER A 38 -2.23 1.15 -19.81
CA SER A 38 -2.51 1.10 -18.38
C SER A 38 -3.79 1.87 -18.04
N GLU A 39 -4.52 1.39 -17.05
CA GLU A 39 -5.75 2.04 -16.61
C GLU A 39 -5.51 2.93 -15.38
N PRO A 40 -6.31 3.99 -15.21
CA PRO A 40 -6.21 4.87 -14.04
C PRO A 40 -6.48 4.11 -12.74
N GLU A 41 -5.90 4.61 -11.67
CA GLU A 41 -6.18 4.17 -10.31
C GLU A 41 -6.58 5.38 -9.47
N VAL A 42 -7.45 5.20 -8.48
CA VAL A 42 -7.99 6.32 -7.73
C VAL A 42 -8.23 5.99 -6.27
N VAL A 43 -7.95 6.94 -5.40
CA VAL A 43 -8.44 6.98 -4.03
C VAL A 43 -9.44 8.11 -3.88
N HIS A 44 -10.64 7.80 -3.40
CA HIS A 44 -11.64 8.81 -3.08
C HIS A 44 -12.07 8.68 -1.62
N ARG A 45 -12.30 9.83 -0.98
CA ARG A 45 -12.96 9.90 0.33
C ARG A 45 -14.43 10.22 0.12
N LYS A 46 -15.28 9.29 0.56
CA LYS A 46 -16.72 9.47 0.59
C LYS A 46 -17.27 9.10 1.95
N GLU A 47 -18.10 9.96 2.55
CA GLU A 47 -18.74 9.72 3.87
C GLU A 47 -17.75 9.36 4.98
N GLY A 48 -16.54 9.98 4.94
CA GLY A 48 -15.49 9.73 5.92
C GLY A 48 -14.61 8.51 5.66
N LEU A 49 -14.88 7.75 4.59
CA LEU A 49 -14.16 6.54 4.22
C LEU A 49 -13.30 6.79 2.97
N PHE A 50 -12.01 6.57 3.06
CA PHE A 50 -11.11 6.50 1.90
C PHE A 50 -11.23 5.12 1.27
N ALA A 51 -11.35 5.04 -0.06
CA ALA A 51 -11.41 3.79 -0.79
C ALA A 51 -10.54 3.86 -2.03
N TYR A 52 -9.68 2.83 -2.21
CA TYR A 52 -8.81 2.70 -3.36
C TYR A 52 -9.43 1.77 -4.39
N TYR A 53 -9.45 2.23 -5.63
CA TYR A 53 -10.04 1.53 -6.77
C TYR A 53 -9.03 1.42 -7.91
N ARG A 54 -9.17 0.34 -8.67
CA ARG A 54 -8.57 0.18 -10.00
C ARG A 54 -9.68 0.19 -11.05
N TYR A 55 -9.40 0.83 -12.16
CA TYR A 55 -10.24 0.67 -13.33
C TYR A 55 -9.91 -0.65 -14.01
N GLU A 56 -10.93 -1.31 -14.52
CA GLU A 56 -10.81 -2.51 -15.35
C GLU A 56 -11.71 -2.33 -16.56
N ARG A 57 -11.12 -2.23 -17.75
CA ARG A 57 -11.83 -2.03 -19.03
C ARG A 57 -12.76 -0.80 -18.99
N GLY A 58 -12.26 0.29 -18.41
CA GLY A 58 -12.99 1.54 -18.27
C GLY A 58 -14.07 1.57 -17.19
N ASN A 59 -14.18 0.52 -16.36
CA ASN A 59 -15.15 0.46 -15.27
C ASN A 59 -14.45 0.46 -13.91
N ILE A 60 -15.02 1.17 -12.93
CA ILE A 60 -14.61 1.08 -11.52
C ILE A 60 -15.17 -0.21 -10.93
N GLY A 61 -14.28 -1.05 -10.42
CA GLY A 61 -14.62 -2.26 -9.68
C GLY A 61 -15.00 -2.00 -8.22
N ALA A 62 -15.04 -3.07 -7.42
CA ALA A 62 -15.09 -2.95 -5.97
C ALA A 62 -13.77 -2.39 -5.44
N PRO A 63 -13.78 -1.69 -4.28
CA PRO A 63 -12.53 -1.21 -3.69
C PRO A 63 -11.58 -2.38 -3.36
N VAL A 64 -10.30 -2.18 -3.64
CA VAL A 64 -9.24 -3.15 -3.31
C VAL A 64 -9.00 -3.15 -1.80
N PHE A 65 -8.99 -1.95 -1.23
CA PHE A 65 -8.98 -1.71 0.21
C PHE A 65 -9.64 -0.37 0.54
N GLN A 66 -10.12 -0.24 1.76
CA GLN A 66 -10.73 1.00 2.24
C GLN A 66 -10.47 1.20 3.73
N SER A 67 -10.40 2.47 4.17
CA SER A 67 -10.13 2.84 5.56
C SER A 67 -10.78 4.16 5.94
N SER A 68 -11.25 4.28 7.19
CA SER A 68 -11.66 5.57 7.76
C SER A 68 -10.46 6.41 8.24
N SER A 69 -9.27 5.84 8.30
CA SER A 69 -8.04 6.50 8.72
C SER A 69 -7.19 6.88 7.51
N LEU A 70 -6.84 8.17 7.39
CA LEU A 70 -5.89 8.64 6.37
C LEU A 70 -4.53 7.96 6.53
N HIS A 71 -4.02 7.88 7.75
CA HIS A 71 -2.75 7.22 8.06
C HIS A 71 -2.70 5.76 7.58
N VAL A 72 -3.77 5.00 7.83
CA VAL A 72 -3.88 3.61 7.35
C VAL A 72 -3.94 3.55 5.84
N MET A 73 -4.73 4.45 5.20
CA MET A 73 -4.83 4.52 3.73
C MET A 73 -3.48 4.79 3.08
N GLU A 74 -2.71 5.75 3.60
CA GLU A 74 -1.37 6.07 3.10
C GLU A 74 -0.42 4.88 3.22
N HIS A 75 -0.45 4.15 4.34
CA HIS A 75 0.32 2.90 4.49
C HIS A 75 -0.12 1.83 3.51
N CYS A 76 -1.42 1.66 3.26
CA CYS A 76 -1.92 0.72 2.26
C CYS A 76 -1.37 1.03 0.87
N LEU A 77 -1.32 2.31 0.48
CA LEU A 77 -0.73 2.74 -0.80
C LEU A 77 0.76 2.43 -0.86
N VAL A 78 1.52 2.71 0.22
CA VAL A 78 2.95 2.35 0.26
C VAL A 78 3.14 0.85 0.08
N GLN A 79 2.36 0.01 0.76
CA GLN A 79 2.48 -1.44 0.61
C GLN A 79 2.07 -1.91 -0.79
N ASN A 80 1.04 -1.29 -1.39
CA ASN A 80 0.57 -1.63 -2.72
C ASN A 80 1.61 -1.32 -3.81
N TYR A 81 2.30 -0.18 -3.70
CA TYR A 81 3.25 0.27 -4.72
C TYR A 81 4.72 -0.03 -4.40
N GLY A 82 5.07 -0.30 -3.16
CA GLY A 82 6.45 -0.38 -2.70
C GLY A 82 7.32 -1.38 -3.47
N ASN A 83 6.94 -2.65 -3.51
CA ASN A 83 7.70 -3.66 -4.27
C ASN A 83 7.64 -3.44 -5.80
N PRO A 84 6.51 -3.08 -6.41
CA PRO A 84 6.48 -2.62 -7.80
C PRO A 84 7.45 -1.47 -8.10
N ILE A 85 7.56 -0.45 -7.23
CA ILE A 85 8.55 0.62 -7.34
C ILE A 85 9.98 0.05 -7.32
N ARG A 86 10.29 -0.81 -6.34
CA ARG A 86 11.60 -1.44 -6.21
C ARG A 86 11.99 -2.22 -7.45
N LYS A 87 11.06 -3.02 -8.01
CA LYS A 87 11.26 -3.76 -9.26
C LYS A 87 11.66 -2.82 -10.41
N LYS A 88 10.96 -1.70 -10.56
CA LYS A 88 11.27 -0.70 -11.59
C LYS A 88 12.63 -0.02 -11.40
N LEU A 89 13.04 0.18 -10.15
CA LEU A 89 14.35 0.75 -9.80
C LEU A 89 15.48 -0.28 -9.88
N GLY A 90 15.20 -1.55 -10.16
CA GLY A 90 16.18 -2.64 -10.19
C GLY A 90 16.66 -3.07 -8.79
N TYR A 91 15.86 -2.82 -7.75
CA TYR A 91 16.19 -3.21 -6.38
C TYR A 91 15.55 -4.55 -6.03
N LEU A 92 16.18 -5.26 -5.10
CA LEU A 92 15.62 -6.49 -4.53
C LEU A 92 14.29 -6.20 -3.82
N PRO A 93 13.28 -7.07 -3.92
CA PRO A 93 12.01 -6.88 -3.24
C PRO A 93 12.17 -6.92 -1.72
N LEU A 94 11.18 -6.38 -1.01
CA LEU A 94 11.05 -6.54 0.42
C LEU A 94 10.04 -7.67 0.71
N SER A 95 10.45 -8.68 1.47
CA SER A 95 9.60 -9.82 1.86
C SER A 95 8.48 -9.44 2.83
N LEU A 96 8.42 -8.19 3.28
CA LEU A 96 7.39 -7.66 4.17
C LEU A 96 5.97 -7.85 3.62
N TYR A 97 5.79 -7.65 2.30
CA TYR A 97 4.53 -7.90 1.62
C TYR A 97 4.59 -9.24 0.90
N GLY A 98 4.14 -10.28 1.50
CA GLY A 98 4.15 -11.59 0.85
C GLY A 98 3.76 -12.70 1.81
N PHE A 99 4.74 -13.39 2.32
CA PHE A 99 4.53 -14.55 3.18
C PHE A 99 4.69 -14.25 4.68
N VAL A 100 4.87 -12.99 5.03
CA VAL A 100 5.07 -12.59 6.42
C VAL A 100 3.75 -12.74 7.17
N SER A 101 3.77 -13.41 8.32
CA SER A 101 2.66 -13.41 9.27
C SER A 101 2.58 -12.05 9.97
N ALA A 102 1.42 -11.72 10.51
CA ALA A 102 1.30 -10.53 11.35
C ALA A 102 2.35 -10.56 12.48
N ARG A 103 2.82 -9.38 12.87
CA ARG A 103 3.76 -9.19 13.98
C ARG A 103 3.22 -9.84 15.25
N GLU A 104 4.10 -10.38 16.08
CA GLU A 104 3.72 -11.04 17.33
C GLU A 104 2.85 -10.13 18.21
N GLY A 105 1.77 -10.68 18.74
CA GLY A 105 0.78 -9.96 19.54
C GLY A 105 -0.25 -9.17 18.74
N TRP A 106 -0.09 -9.02 17.41
CA TRP A 106 -1.07 -8.35 16.55
C TRP A 106 -2.14 -9.30 16.05
N ILE A 107 -3.38 -8.80 15.90
CA ILE A 107 -4.54 -9.58 15.49
C ILE A 107 -5.10 -9.04 14.19
N LEU A 108 -5.34 -9.92 13.20
CA LEU A 108 -6.10 -9.59 12.01
C LEU A 108 -7.59 -9.65 12.36
N VAL A 109 -8.25 -8.50 12.35
CA VAL A 109 -9.66 -8.37 12.74
C VAL A 109 -10.55 -8.73 11.54
N ARG A 110 -11.38 -9.78 11.67
CA ARG A 110 -12.31 -10.20 10.62
C ARG A 110 -13.65 -9.52 10.77
N ARG A 111 -14.30 -9.21 9.63
CA ARG A 111 -15.68 -8.72 9.60
C ARG A 111 -16.67 -9.85 9.87
N ASP A 112 -16.50 -10.98 9.17
CA ASP A 112 -17.31 -12.19 9.36
C ASP A 112 -16.38 -13.41 9.48
N LEU A 113 -16.48 -14.15 10.58
CA LEU A 113 -15.70 -15.37 10.82
C LEU A 113 -16.03 -16.50 9.84
N ARG A 114 -17.18 -16.43 9.14
CA ARG A 114 -17.61 -17.41 8.13
C ARG A 114 -16.90 -17.19 6.79
N LEU A 115 -16.43 -15.97 6.51
CA LEU A 115 -15.74 -15.62 5.28
C LEU A 115 -14.23 -15.67 5.50
N ARG A 116 -13.53 -16.49 4.70
CA ARG A 116 -12.08 -16.74 4.88
C ARG A 116 -11.20 -15.51 4.68
N HIS A 117 -11.64 -14.53 3.89
CA HIS A 117 -10.83 -13.40 3.45
C HIS A 117 -11.63 -12.08 3.52
N ASP A 118 -12.33 -11.85 4.62
CA ASP A 118 -13.06 -10.59 4.83
C ASP A 118 -12.58 -9.95 6.14
N TYR A 119 -11.68 -8.99 5.98
CA TYR A 119 -11.02 -8.31 7.10
C TYR A 119 -11.50 -6.87 7.20
N ARG A 120 -11.59 -6.36 8.42
CA ARG A 120 -11.90 -4.95 8.70
C ARG A 120 -10.71 -4.16 9.26
N GLY A 121 -9.56 -4.80 9.49
CA GLY A 121 -8.36 -4.14 9.97
C GLY A 121 -7.42 -5.04 10.77
N ILE A 122 -6.53 -4.38 11.48
CA ILE A 122 -5.61 -4.99 12.44
C ILE A 122 -5.76 -4.34 13.80
N GLN A 123 -5.40 -5.06 14.84
CA GLN A 123 -5.38 -4.59 16.22
C GLN A 123 -4.01 -4.86 16.83
N ASP A 124 -3.47 -3.87 17.53
CA ASP A 124 -2.20 -3.99 18.24
C ASP A 124 -2.36 -4.71 19.60
N PRO A 125 -1.23 -5.05 20.29
CA PRO A 125 -1.28 -5.68 21.61
C PRO A 125 -1.98 -4.84 22.69
N ASN A 126 -2.12 -3.53 22.51
CA ASN A 126 -2.81 -2.61 23.41
C ASN A 126 -4.29 -2.43 23.06
N SER A 127 -4.81 -3.24 22.15
CA SER A 127 -6.20 -3.20 21.67
C SER A 127 -6.59 -1.95 20.85
N LEU A 128 -5.59 -1.21 20.34
CA LEU A 128 -5.83 -0.14 19.37
C LEU A 128 -6.11 -0.74 17.98
N GLU A 129 -7.27 -0.39 17.43
CA GLU A 129 -7.66 -0.85 16.09
C GLU A 129 -7.22 0.12 15.00
N TYR A 130 -6.70 -0.46 13.91
CA TYR A 130 -6.35 0.24 12.67
C TYR A 130 -7.29 -0.25 11.56
N PRO A 131 -8.34 0.53 11.23
CA PRO A 131 -9.38 0.09 10.30
C PRO A 131 -8.84 -0.01 8.87
N CYS A 132 -8.95 -1.20 8.28
CA CYS A 132 -8.60 -1.46 6.88
C CYS A 132 -9.45 -2.61 6.36
N GLU A 133 -10.50 -2.29 5.62
CA GLU A 133 -11.33 -3.32 4.98
C GLU A 133 -10.64 -3.81 3.70
N THR A 134 -10.31 -5.07 3.65
CA THR A 134 -9.65 -5.72 2.51
C THR A 134 -9.84 -7.23 2.52
N ARG A 135 -9.64 -7.86 1.36
CA ARG A 135 -9.54 -9.31 1.23
C ARG A 135 -8.10 -9.82 1.26
N ASP A 136 -7.13 -8.92 1.25
CA ASP A 136 -5.72 -9.28 1.25
C ASP A 136 -5.14 -9.27 2.67
N PHE A 137 -5.02 -10.46 3.25
CA PHE A 137 -4.43 -10.62 4.58
C PHE A 137 -2.94 -10.26 4.61
N ARG A 138 -2.23 -10.35 3.47
CA ARG A 138 -0.80 -10.02 3.38
C ARG A 138 -0.58 -8.52 3.54
N LEU A 139 -1.47 -7.72 2.97
CA LEU A 139 -1.50 -6.28 3.20
C LEU A 139 -1.60 -5.97 4.71
N LEU A 140 -2.53 -6.60 5.40
CA LEU A 140 -2.72 -6.40 6.84
C LEU A 140 -1.54 -6.91 7.67
N SER A 141 -0.96 -8.06 7.29
CA SER A 141 0.24 -8.57 7.92
C SER A 141 1.40 -7.59 7.79
N ALA A 142 1.65 -7.06 6.60
CA ALA A 142 2.67 -6.05 6.36
C ALA A 142 2.42 -4.76 7.17
N LEU A 143 1.16 -4.31 7.25
CA LEU A 143 0.80 -3.13 8.05
C LEU A 143 1.19 -3.29 9.53
N SER A 144 1.07 -4.48 10.11
CA SER A 144 1.40 -4.71 11.52
C SER A 144 2.87 -4.42 11.88
N TYR A 145 3.76 -4.37 10.89
CA TYR A 145 5.18 -4.06 11.08
C TYR A 145 5.53 -2.59 10.87
N VAL A 146 4.69 -1.84 10.16
CA VAL A 146 5.04 -0.48 9.70
C VAL A 146 4.08 0.60 10.16
N ILE A 147 2.88 0.26 10.62
CA ILE A 147 1.81 1.21 10.91
C ILE A 147 2.14 2.22 12.02
N GLU A 148 3.11 1.92 12.88
CA GLU A 148 3.58 2.80 13.95
C GLU A 148 4.55 3.89 13.44
N TYR A 149 5.04 3.77 12.20
CA TYR A 149 5.93 4.75 11.57
C TYR A 149 5.15 5.77 10.75
N SER A 150 5.82 6.80 10.27
CA SER A 150 5.25 7.70 9.26
C SER A 150 5.14 6.97 7.91
N PRO A 151 4.01 7.06 7.19
CA PRO A 151 3.92 6.50 5.83
C PRO A 151 4.99 7.02 4.88
N LEU A 152 5.38 8.29 5.06
CA LEU A 152 6.45 8.90 4.27
C LEU A 152 7.81 8.25 4.55
N ASP A 153 8.15 8.00 5.81
CA ASP A 153 9.42 7.36 6.17
C ASP A 153 9.47 5.91 5.63
N VAL A 154 8.34 5.22 5.65
CA VAL A 154 8.23 3.87 5.07
C VAL A 154 8.40 3.92 3.55
N LEU A 155 7.77 4.89 2.87
CA LEU A 155 7.96 5.10 1.42
C LEU A 155 9.44 5.35 1.08
N GLU A 156 10.12 6.24 1.82
CA GLU A 156 11.55 6.50 1.61
C GLU A 156 12.42 5.24 1.79
N CYS A 157 12.03 4.33 2.69
CA CYS A 157 12.72 3.05 2.82
C CYS A 157 12.56 2.15 1.58
N TYR A 158 11.39 2.15 0.95
CA TYR A 158 11.18 1.44 -0.32
C TYR A 158 12.01 2.01 -1.48
N LEU A 159 12.35 3.30 -1.43
CA LEU A 159 13.17 3.98 -2.46
C LEU A 159 14.68 3.73 -2.28
N ARG A 160 15.10 3.00 -1.28
CA ARG A 160 16.51 2.70 -1.02
C ARG A 160 16.83 1.25 -1.36
N PRO A 161 17.97 0.96 -2.05
CA PRO A 161 18.36 -0.41 -2.37
C PRO A 161 18.45 -1.30 -1.14
N ASP A 162 18.96 -0.77 -0.02
CA ASP A 162 19.16 -1.45 1.26
C ASP A 162 17.90 -1.53 2.14
N GLY A 163 16.74 -1.03 1.69
CA GLY A 163 15.51 -0.97 2.49
C GLY A 163 15.54 0.08 3.60
N GLY A 164 16.59 0.91 3.67
CA GLY A 164 16.72 1.98 4.66
C GLY A 164 16.70 1.49 6.11
N PRO A 165 16.58 2.40 7.08
CA PRO A 165 16.70 2.06 8.50
C PRO A 165 15.55 1.21 9.04
N LEU A 166 14.36 1.26 8.41
CA LEU A 166 13.18 0.56 8.92
C LEU A 166 12.96 -0.82 8.29
N LEU A 167 13.37 -1.01 7.01
CA LEU A 167 12.99 -2.18 6.23
C LEU A 167 14.18 -3.03 5.78
N SER A 168 15.41 -2.70 6.17
CA SER A 168 16.63 -3.40 5.72
C SER A 168 16.62 -4.91 6.02
N GLN A 169 16.04 -5.32 7.14
CA GLN A 169 15.91 -6.73 7.52
C GLN A 169 14.96 -7.53 6.61
N TRP A 170 14.15 -6.84 5.79
CA TRP A 170 13.16 -7.45 4.90
C TRP A 170 13.63 -7.51 3.45
N VAL A 171 14.85 -7.02 3.14
CA VAL A 171 15.42 -7.15 1.79
C VAL A 171 15.65 -8.62 1.48
N ASP A 172 14.99 -9.11 0.45
CA ASP A 172 15.04 -10.52 0.05
C ASP A 172 16.30 -10.79 -0.77
N LEU A 173 17.38 -11.16 -0.07
CA LEU A 173 18.67 -11.46 -0.68
C LEU A 173 18.70 -12.78 -1.46
N GLU A 174 17.71 -13.65 -1.26
CA GLU A 174 17.59 -14.93 -1.95
C GLU A 174 16.72 -14.84 -3.21
N TRP A 175 16.06 -13.68 -3.42
CA TRP A 175 15.22 -13.47 -4.57
C TRP A 175 16.04 -13.47 -5.88
N THR A 176 15.69 -14.33 -6.80
CA THR A 176 16.19 -14.33 -8.17
C THR A 176 15.08 -13.83 -9.10
N PRO A 177 15.36 -12.89 -10.04
CA PRO A 177 14.39 -12.53 -11.05
C PRO A 177 13.94 -13.80 -11.79
N GLU A 178 12.63 -14.07 -11.85
CA GLU A 178 12.11 -15.00 -12.84
C GLU A 178 12.49 -14.41 -14.20
N GLU A 179 13.21 -15.18 -15.01
CA GLU A 179 13.45 -14.82 -16.41
C GLU A 179 12.06 -14.77 -17.06
N ASP A 180 11.61 -13.55 -17.39
CA ASP A 180 10.38 -13.35 -18.16
C ASP A 180 10.59 -14.05 -19.53
N GLU A 181 10.08 -15.29 -19.69
CA GLU A 181 10.00 -16.00 -20.97
C GLU A 181 8.93 -15.37 -21.87
#